data_4cd06af4a0e763810d0f0111ba4a3954
#
_entry.id   4cd06af4a0e763810d0f0111ba4a3954
#
_cell.length_a   1.000
_cell.length_b   1.000
_cell.length_c   1.000
_cell.angle_alpha   90.00
_cell.angle_beta   90.00
_cell.angle_gamma   90.00
#
_symmetry.space_group_name_H-M   'P 1'
#
loop_
_entity.id
_entity.type
_entity.pdbx_description
1 polymer ?
#
loop_
_entity_poly.entity_id
_entity_poly.type
_entity_poly.pdbx_seq_one_letter_code
_entity_poly.pdbx_strand_id
1 'polypeptide(L)'
;VSIAVVYEANDCFVANSLGINSSNASELEGKTVAVPLNTMADFSFRKQMAALDVDIGTMTIVDQAPPDGAVSLADGSVDMACIFGGASAKAAGEVGTPIMSTQEKSDAGIGSFDVVSVTESFANENPDLVRSFLEVTHEANAAWTASDEQIAKVAADAGMDVATTRNQMAGFVFPTAEDQI
;
A
#
# COMPACT_ATOMS: atom_id res chain seq x y z
N VAL A 1 6.51 4.29 17.31
CA VAL A 1 7.35 3.24 16.68
C VAL A 1 6.69 2.78 15.38
N SER A 2 7.48 2.60 14.34
CA SER A 2 7.02 1.92 13.12
C SER A 2 7.00 0.41 13.35
N ILE A 3 5.88 -0.24 13.01
CA ILE A 3 5.76 -1.70 13.09
C ILE A 3 5.92 -2.37 11.72
N ALA A 4 5.69 -1.63 10.63
CA ALA A 4 5.93 -2.09 9.27
C ALA A 4 6.21 -0.92 8.33
N VAL A 5 6.97 -1.17 7.27
CA VAL A 5 7.06 -0.35 6.05
C VAL A 5 6.41 -1.12 4.93
N VAL A 6 5.53 -0.49 4.18
CA VAL A 6 4.69 -1.14 3.18
C VAL A 6 4.90 -0.50 1.82
N TYR A 7 5.36 -1.27 0.85
CA TYR A 7 5.58 -0.82 -0.53
C TYR A 7 4.48 -1.28 -1.50
N GLU A 8 3.77 -2.34 -1.19
CA GLU A 8 2.73 -2.92 -2.05
C GLU A 8 1.35 -2.28 -1.82
N ALA A 9 1.05 -1.86 -0.61
CA ALA A 9 -0.21 -1.19 -0.32
C ALA A 9 -0.32 0.14 -1.07
N ASN A 10 -1.53 0.55 -1.39
CA ASN A 10 -1.82 1.79 -2.12
C ASN A 10 -1.33 1.77 -3.58
N ASP A 11 -1.62 0.69 -4.30
CA ASP A 11 -1.35 0.61 -5.73
C ASP A 11 -2.34 1.44 -6.55
N CYS A 12 -1.83 2.05 -7.62
CA CYS A 12 -2.65 2.69 -8.65
C CYS A 12 -2.71 1.77 -9.87
N PHE A 13 -3.87 1.15 -10.08
CA PHE A 13 -4.14 0.22 -11.18
C PHE A 13 -4.60 0.99 -12.40
N VAL A 14 -3.90 0.84 -13.51
CA VAL A 14 -4.30 1.37 -14.82
C VAL A 14 -5.07 0.29 -15.58
N ALA A 15 -6.18 0.67 -16.22
CA ALA A 15 -6.96 -0.26 -17.04
C ALA A 15 -6.10 -0.94 -18.11
N ASN A 16 -6.14 -2.27 -18.17
CA ASN A 16 -5.34 -3.06 -19.09
C ASN A 16 -5.59 -2.71 -20.57
N SER A 17 -6.79 -2.22 -20.89
CA SER A 17 -7.18 -1.79 -22.24
C SER A 17 -6.37 -0.61 -22.77
N LEU A 18 -5.72 0.16 -21.90
CA LEU A 18 -4.93 1.33 -22.29
C LEU A 18 -3.49 0.98 -22.65
N GLY A 19 -2.96 -0.14 -22.16
CA GLY A 19 -1.57 -0.54 -22.40
C GLY A 19 -0.52 0.40 -21.78
N ILE A 20 -0.92 1.23 -20.81
CA ILE A 20 -0.03 2.18 -20.14
C ILE A 20 0.69 1.48 -18.98
N ASN A 21 1.98 1.74 -18.84
CA ASN A 21 2.86 1.24 -17.79
C ASN A 21 3.89 2.32 -17.41
N SER A 22 4.82 2.05 -16.51
CA SER A 22 5.81 3.01 -16.05
C SER A 22 6.68 3.60 -17.17
N SER A 23 6.89 2.90 -18.28
CA SER A 23 7.71 3.37 -19.40
C SER A 23 7.04 4.38 -20.33
N ASN A 24 5.70 4.43 -20.35
CA ASN A 24 4.89 5.37 -21.13
C ASN A 24 3.86 6.12 -20.26
N ALA A 25 4.19 6.34 -19.00
CA ALA A 25 3.27 6.92 -18.01
C ALA A 25 2.76 8.33 -18.36
N SER A 26 3.47 9.08 -19.21
CA SER A 26 2.98 10.39 -19.71
C SER A 26 1.64 10.29 -20.45
N GLU A 27 1.25 9.11 -20.95
CA GLU A 27 -0.06 8.87 -21.56
C GLU A 27 -1.22 8.89 -20.53
N LEU A 28 -0.91 8.96 -19.22
CA LEU A 28 -1.91 9.19 -18.17
C LEU A 28 -2.37 10.65 -18.10
N GLU A 29 -1.65 11.57 -18.71
CA GLU A 29 -2.06 12.97 -18.78
C GLU A 29 -3.41 13.11 -19.49
N GLY A 30 -4.32 13.88 -18.92
CA GLY A 30 -5.69 14.03 -19.40
C GLY A 30 -6.65 12.88 -19.04
N LYS A 31 -6.17 11.80 -18.40
CA LYS A 31 -6.98 10.64 -17.98
C LYS A 31 -7.76 10.92 -16.69
N THR A 32 -8.76 10.08 -16.44
CA THR A 32 -9.56 10.12 -15.22
C THR A 32 -9.06 9.08 -14.22
N VAL A 33 -8.83 9.50 -12.98
CA VAL A 33 -8.36 8.63 -11.91
C VAL A 33 -9.25 8.68 -10.68
N ALA A 34 -9.62 7.53 -10.14
CA ALA A 34 -10.27 7.40 -8.84
C ALA A 34 -9.20 7.34 -7.74
N VAL A 35 -9.28 8.25 -6.77
CA VAL A 35 -8.35 8.33 -5.65
C VAL A 35 -9.14 8.60 -4.36
N PRO A 36 -8.96 7.82 -3.29
CA PRO A 36 -9.53 8.16 -2.00
C PRO A 36 -8.73 9.31 -1.38
N LEU A 37 -9.20 10.54 -1.59
CA LEU A 37 -8.47 11.76 -1.23
C LEU A 37 -8.18 11.86 0.28
N ASN A 38 -7.09 12.52 0.62
CA ASN A 38 -6.59 12.70 1.98
C ASN A 38 -6.25 11.39 2.72
N THR A 39 -5.97 10.33 1.99
CA THR A 39 -5.50 9.05 2.51
C THR A 39 -4.06 8.75 2.10
N MET A 40 -3.52 7.62 2.57
CA MET A 40 -2.21 7.13 2.12
C MET A 40 -2.19 6.79 0.63
N ALA A 41 -3.34 6.39 0.04
CA ALA A 41 -3.43 6.15 -1.40
C ALA A 41 -3.31 7.47 -2.21
N ASP A 42 -3.87 8.58 -1.74
CA ASP A 42 -3.66 9.90 -2.36
C ASP A 42 -2.19 10.32 -2.28
N PHE A 43 -1.56 10.14 -1.12
CA PHE A 43 -0.13 10.41 -0.97
C PHE A 43 0.70 9.55 -1.92
N SER A 44 0.46 8.24 -1.97
CA SER A 44 1.15 7.30 -2.85
C SER A 44 0.94 7.64 -4.32
N PHE A 45 -0.30 7.96 -4.73
CA PHE A 45 -0.62 8.42 -6.08
C PHE A 45 0.25 9.61 -6.50
N ARG A 46 0.27 10.67 -5.68
CA ARG A 46 1.07 11.88 -5.99
C ARG A 46 2.57 11.57 -6.08
N LYS A 47 3.07 10.69 -5.22
CA LYS A 47 4.47 10.27 -5.25
C LYS A 47 4.79 9.43 -6.48
N GLN A 48 3.92 8.51 -6.86
CA GLN A 48 4.08 7.70 -8.07
C GLN A 48 4.06 8.57 -9.32
N MET A 49 3.09 9.48 -9.46
CA MET A 49 3.02 10.40 -10.59
C MET A 49 4.25 11.31 -10.68
N ALA A 50 4.70 11.85 -9.56
CA ALA A 50 5.92 12.65 -9.52
C ALA A 50 7.19 11.86 -9.92
N ALA A 51 7.30 10.60 -9.49
CA ALA A 51 8.43 9.73 -9.85
C ALA A 51 8.41 9.34 -11.34
N LEU A 52 7.22 9.31 -11.96
CA LEU A 52 7.02 9.00 -13.37
C LEU A 52 6.95 10.25 -14.27
N ASP A 53 7.20 11.44 -13.71
CA ASP A 53 7.14 12.75 -14.42
C ASP A 53 5.79 13.01 -15.12
N VAL A 54 4.69 12.62 -14.47
CA VAL A 54 3.31 12.82 -14.94
C VAL A 54 2.71 14.07 -14.29
N ASP A 55 2.20 14.99 -15.10
CA ASP A 55 1.51 16.20 -14.62
C ASP A 55 0.07 15.86 -14.19
N ILE A 56 -0.13 15.68 -12.88
CA ILE A 56 -1.46 15.45 -12.32
C ILE A 56 -2.43 16.62 -12.50
N GLY A 57 -1.93 17.82 -12.80
CA GLY A 57 -2.77 18.98 -13.08
C GLY A 57 -3.59 18.85 -14.36
N THR A 58 -3.22 17.94 -15.25
CA THR A 58 -3.94 17.61 -16.48
C THR A 58 -4.98 16.52 -16.27
N MET A 59 -4.91 15.75 -15.17
CA MET A 59 -5.79 14.60 -14.89
C MET A 59 -7.11 15.05 -14.26
N THR A 60 -8.15 14.26 -14.47
CA THR A 60 -9.42 14.39 -13.74
C THR A 60 -9.38 13.46 -12.52
N ILE A 61 -9.25 14.02 -11.32
CA ILE A 61 -9.20 13.24 -10.07
C ILE A 61 -10.61 13.16 -9.49
N VAL A 62 -11.11 11.95 -9.27
CA VAL A 62 -12.42 11.66 -8.67
C VAL A 62 -12.20 11.05 -7.28
N ASP A 63 -12.80 11.68 -6.25
CA ASP A 63 -12.72 11.16 -4.88
C ASP A 63 -13.64 9.94 -4.75
N GLN A 64 -13.06 8.75 -4.61
CA GLN A 64 -13.78 7.51 -4.46
C GLN A 64 -13.10 6.59 -3.44
N ALA A 65 -13.90 5.93 -2.62
CA ALA A 65 -13.42 4.86 -1.75
C ALA A 65 -12.88 3.68 -2.57
N PRO A 66 -11.91 2.88 -2.06
CA PRO A 66 -11.29 1.79 -2.81
C PRO A 66 -12.25 0.80 -3.46
N PRO A 67 -13.35 0.35 -2.81
CA PRO A 67 -14.33 -0.53 -3.46
C PRO A 67 -15.01 0.12 -4.66
N ASP A 68 -15.39 1.39 -4.55
CA ASP A 68 -16.05 2.14 -5.63
C ASP A 68 -15.08 2.41 -6.78
N GLY A 69 -13.83 2.77 -6.47
CA GLY A 69 -12.76 2.93 -7.46
C GLY A 69 -12.50 1.65 -8.25
N ALA A 70 -12.51 0.49 -7.61
CA ALA A 70 -12.36 -0.80 -8.30
C ALA A 70 -13.53 -1.10 -9.25
N VAL A 71 -14.75 -0.75 -8.86
CA VAL A 71 -15.94 -0.87 -9.73
C VAL A 71 -15.85 0.07 -10.91
N SER A 72 -15.49 1.34 -10.67
CA SER A 72 -15.34 2.36 -11.72
C SER A 72 -14.23 2.01 -12.73
N LEU A 73 -13.15 1.36 -12.27
CA LEU A 73 -12.11 0.84 -13.17
C LEU A 73 -12.64 -0.31 -14.02
N ALA A 74 -13.42 -1.21 -13.43
CA ALA A 74 -13.97 -2.38 -14.12
C ALA A 74 -15.03 -2.02 -15.17
N ASP A 75 -15.85 -0.99 -14.91
CA ASP A 75 -16.87 -0.53 -15.87
C ASP A 75 -16.36 0.53 -16.87
N GLY A 76 -15.12 0.98 -16.73
CA GLY A 76 -14.48 1.95 -17.59
C GLY A 76 -14.87 3.41 -17.34
N SER A 77 -15.49 3.71 -16.19
CA SER A 77 -15.83 5.09 -15.79
C SER A 77 -14.57 5.88 -15.40
N VAL A 78 -13.48 5.19 -15.04
CA VAL A 78 -12.17 5.78 -14.81
C VAL A 78 -11.09 4.96 -15.56
N ASP A 79 -10.01 5.62 -15.92
CA ASP A 79 -8.86 5.03 -16.62
C ASP A 79 -7.86 4.40 -15.63
N MET A 80 -7.82 4.90 -14.40
CA MET A 80 -6.95 4.45 -13.32
C MET A 80 -7.69 4.54 -11.98
N ALA A 81 -7.34 3.63 -11.06
CA ALA A 81 -7.86 3.68 -9.69
C ALA A 81 -6.76 3.38 -8.69
N CYS A 82 -6.59 4.25 -7.69
CA CYS A 82 -5.65 4.04 -6.59
C CYS A 82 -6.36 3.35 -5.43
N ILE A 83 -5.90 2.18 -5.07
CA ILE A 83 -6.64 1.20 -4.28
C ILE A 83 -5.79 0.74 -3.09
N PHE A 84 -6.44 0.52 -1.95
CA PHE A 84 -5.89 -0.24 -0.83
C PHE A 84 -6.91 -1.26 -0.32
N GLY A 85 -6.42 -2.25 0.43
CA GLY A 85 -7.24 -3.34 0.94
C GLY A 85 -7.37 -4.51 -0.04
N GLY A 86 -7.15 -5.73 0.47
CA GLY A 86 -6.96 -6.94 -0.34
C GLY A 86 -8.11 -7.25 -1.29
N ALA A 87 -9.37 -7.07 -0.88
CA ALA A 87 -10.53 -7.35 -1.72
C ALA A 87 -10.64 -6.38 -2.91
N SER A 88 -10.46 -5.07 -2.66
CA SER A 88 -10.50 -4.04 -3.71
C SER A 88 -9.31 -4.14 -4.65
N ALA A 89 -8.10 -4.38 -4.13
CA ALA A 89 -6.90 -4.57 -4.93
C ALA A 89 -7.01 -5.82 -5.83
N LYS A 90 -7.58 -6.91 -5.32
CA LYS A 90 -7.86 -8.10 -6.12
C LYS A 90 -8.82 -7.79 -7.27
N ALA A 91 -9.93 -7.11 -6.99
CA ALA A 91 -10.91 -6.75 -8.02
C ALA A 91 -10.31 -5.82 -9.08
N ALA A 92 -9.53 -4.81 -8.68
CA ALA A 92 -8.83 -3.92 -9.61
C ALA A 92 -7.80 -4.68 -10.45
N GLY A 93 -7.09 -5.64 -9.87
CA GLY A 93 -6.10 -6.48 -10.56
C GLY A 93 -6.67 -7.42 -11.62
N GLU A 94 -7.98 -7.68 -11.62
CA GLU A 94 -8.64 -8.47 -12.68
C GLU A 94 -8.74 -7.68 -13.99
N VAL A 95 -8.79 -6.36 -13.94
CA VAL A 95 -9.02 -5.46 -15.09
C VAL A 95 -7.91 -4.44 -15.31
N GLY A 96 -7.02 -4.27 -14.37
CA GLY A 96 -5.92 -3.30 -14.39
C GLY A 96 -4.61 -3.89 -13.91
N THR A 97 -3.53 -3.14 -14.17
CA THR A 97 -2.18 -3.47 -13.71
C THR A 97 -1.61 -2.28 -12.93
N PRO A 98 -0.90 -2.48 -11.80
CA PRO A 98 -0.22 -1.42 -11.10
C PRO A 98 0.72 -0.64 -12.02
N ILE A 99 0.65 0.70 -11.99
CA ILE A 99 1.50 1.56 -12.84
C ILE A 99 2.99 1.46 -12.47
N MET A 100 3.28 1.18 -11.20
CA MET A 100 4.62 0.89 -10.69
C MET A 100 4.62 -0.44 -9.94
N SER A 101 5.63 -1.24 -10.18
CA SER A 101 5.89 -2.46 -9.40
C SER A 101 6.35 -2.10 -7.98
N THR A 102 6.27 -3.08 -7.05
CA THR A 102 6.81 -2.97 -5.69
C THR A 102 8.28 -2.54 -5.69
N GLN A 103 9.09 -3.08 -6.62
CA GLN A 103 10.52 -2.73 -6.73
C GLN A 103 10.70 -1.29 -7.17
N GLU A 104 9.98 -0.83 -8.20
CA GLU A 104 10.06 0.57 -8.66
C GLU A 104 9.64 1.55 -7.56
N LYS A 105 8.59 1.23 -6.79
CA LYS A 105 8.18 2.04 -5.62
C LYS A 105 9.27 2.06 -4.54
N SER A 106 9.87 0.92 -4.24
CA SER A 106 10.97 0.82 -3.28
C SER A 106 12.19 1.64 -3.71
N ASP A 107 12.60 1.52 -4.98
CA ASP A 107 13.74 2.26 -5.54
C ASP A 107 13.51 3.77 -5.55
N ALA A 108 12.25 4.19 -5.71
CA ALA A 108 11.82 5.59 -5.64
C ALA A 108 11.56 6.09 -4.20
N GLY A 109 11.72 5.23 -3.18
CA GLY A 109 11.42 5.58 -1.78
C GLY A 109 9.94 5.82 -1.51
N ILE A 110 9.05 5.23 -2.30
CA ILE A 110 7.59 5.36 -2.15
C ILE A 110 7.09 4.22 -1.27
N GLY A 111 7.00 4.48 0.01
CA GLY A 111 6.47 3.55 1.00
C GLY A 111 5.53 4.24 1.97
N SER A 112 4.75 3.47 2.68
CA SER A 112 3.96 3.92 3.82
C SER A 112 4.44 3.24 5.10
N PHE A 113 4.07 3.80 6.24
CA PHE A 113 4.49 3.29 7.54
C PHE A 113 3.25 2.96 8.36
N ASP A 114 3.19 1.74 8.86
CA ASP A 114 2.27 1.39 9.92
C ASP A 114 2.92 1.72 11.26
N VAL A 115 2.29 2.63 12.01
CA VAL A 115 2.82 3.11 13.27
C VAL A 115 1.84 2.89 14.41
N VAL A 116 2.38 2.57 15.58
CA VAL A 116 1.63 2.61 16.83
C VAL A 116 2.08 3.84 17.62
N SER A 117 1.11 4.64 18.04
CA SER A 117 1.33 5.80 18.88
C SER A 117 0.49 5.72 20.15
N VAL A 118 0.97 6.35 21.18
CA VAL A 118 0.27 6.52 22.46
C VAL A 118 0.28 7.99 22.85
N THR A 119 -0.65 8.42 23.70
CA THR A 119 -0.59 9.77 24.27
C THR A 119 0.59 9.88 25.24
N GLU A 120 1.11 11.09 25.40
CA GLU A 120 2.17 11.36 26.38
C GLU A 120 1.76 10.97 27.80
N SER A 121 0.50 11.26 28.19
CA SER A 121 -0.02 10.85 29.50
C SER A 121 -0.01 9.33 29.67
N PHE A 122 -0.47 8.56 28.66
CA PHE A 122 -0.43 7.10 28.73
C PHE A 122 1.00 6.58 28.90
N ALA A 123 1.95 7.12 28.12
CA ALA A 123 3.35 6.69 28.18
C ALA A 123 3.96 6.97 29.55
N ASN A 124 3.66 8.13 30.15
CA ASN A 124 4.16 8.51 31.48
C ASN A 124 3.54 7.69 32.61
N GLU A 125 2.26 7.33 32.49
CA GLU A 125 1.54 6.55 33.49
C GLU A 125 1.83 5.04 33.39
N ASN A 126 2.23 4.55 32.20
CA ASN A 126 2.41 3.12 31.92
C ASN A 126 3.76 2.81 31.24
N PRO A 127 4.91 3.27 31.76
CA PRO A 127 6.20 3.14 31.07
C PRO A 127 6.62 1.66 30.87
N ASP A 128 6.30 0.78 31.82
CA ASP A 128 6.64 -0.63 31.71
C ASP A 128 5.79 -1.35 30.64
N LEU A 129 4.53 -0.98 30.50
CA LEU A 129 3.67 -1.52 29.46
C LEU A 129 4.15 -1.09 28.07
N VAL A 130 4.53 0.18 27.90
CA VAL A 130 5.11 0.69 26.65
C VAL A 130 6.40 -0.06 26.31
N ARG A 131 7.28 -0.25 27.30
CA ARG A 131 8.51 -1.01 27.10
C ARG A 131 8.23 -2.45 26.66
N SER A 132 7.34 -3.15 27.35
CA SER A 132 6.99 -4.54 27.01
C SER A 132 6.39 -4.64 25.61
N PHE A 133 5.55 -3.66 25.19
CA PHE A 133 5.03 -3.61 23.83
C PHE A 133 6.16 -3.46 22.79
N LEU A 134 7.12 -2.57 23.04
CA LEU A 134 8.26 -2.37 22.14
C LEU A 134 9.14 -3.62 22.04
N GLU A 135 9.42 -4.29 23.18
CA GLU A 135 10.21 -5.53 23.22
C GLU A 135 9.53 -6.64 22.41
N VAL A 136 8.24 -6.89 22.65
CA VAL A 136 7.48 -7.91 21.91
C VAL A 136 7.40 -7.59 20.41
N THR A 137 7.20 -6.32 20.05
CA THR A 137 7.17 -5.91 18.64
C THR A 137 8.52 -6.12 17.98
N HIS A 138 9.61 -5.72 18.63
CA HIS A 138 10.96 -5.94 18.13
C HIS A 138 11.28 -7.44 17.95
N GLU A 139 10.97 -8.26 18.93
CA GLU A 139 11.17 -9.71 18.84
C GLU A 139 10.36 -10.34 17.70
N ALA A 140 9.09 -9.93 17.54
CA ALA A 140 8.23 -10.41 16.46
C ALA A 140 8.76 -10.02 15.07
N ASN A 141 9.18 -8.74 14.90
CA ASN A 141 9.75 -8.26 13.65
C ASN A 141 11.06 -8.98 13.32
N ALA A 142 11.97 -9.14 14.30
CA ALA A 142 13.23 -9.85 14.11
C ALA A 142 13.03 -11.35 13.77
N ALA A 143 11.97 -11.96 14.28
CA ALA A 143 11.64 -13.36 14.00
C ALA A 143 10.89 -13.57 12.67
N TRP A 144 10.48 -12.52 11.99
CA TRP A 144 9.74 -12.63 10.73
C TRP A 144 10.66 -13.09 9.60
N THR A 145 10.29 -14.19 8.95
CA THR A 145 11.03 -14.79 7.82
C THR A 145 10.14 -15.08 6.61
N ALA A 146 8.86 -14.73 6.69
CA ALA A 146 7.84 -15.08 5.71
C ALA A 146 7.76 -16.61 5.45
N SER A 147 8.05 -17.44 6.46
CA SER A 147 7.96 -18.89 6.35
C SER A 147 6.53 -19.34 6.02
N ASP A 148 6.39 -20.55 5.47
CA ASP A 148 5.07 -21.11 5.15
C ASP A 148 4.14 -21.16 6.37
N GLU A 149 4.68 -21.45 7.54
CA GLU A 149 3.94 -21.47 8.81
C GLU A 149 3.47 -20.05 9.21
N GLN A 150 4.35 -19.05 9.13
CA GLN A 150 4.01 -17.66 9.43
C GLN A 150 2.95 -17.13 8.48
N ILE A 151 3.10 -17.36 7.17
CA ILE A 151 2.14 -16.95 6.17
C ILE A 151 0.78 -17.64 6.37
N ALA A 152 0.77 -18.95 6.66
CA ALA A 152 -0.47 -19.69 6.92
C ALA A 152 -1.20 -19.15 8.16
N LYS A 153 -0.44 -18.78 9.21
CA LYS A 153 -1.02 -18.16 10.41
C LYS A 153 -1.64 -16.81 10.11
N VAL A 154 -0.92 -15.93 9.41
CA VAL A 154 -1.45 -14.60 9.01
C VAL A 154 -2.69 -14.77 8.13
N ALA A 155 -2.67 -15.69 7.17
CA ALA A 155 -3.81 -15.98 6.30
C ALA A 155 -5.06 -16.39 7.11
N ALA A 156 -4.87 -17.27 8.09
CA ALA A 156 -5.97 -17.73 8.96
C ALA A 156 -6.53 -16.58 9.83
N ASP A 157 -5.64 -15.79 10.44
CA ASP A 157 -6.04 -14.67 11.31
C ASP A 157 -6.72 -13.54 10.50
N ALA A 158 -6.30 -13.31 9.24
CA ALA A 158 -6.88 -12.30 8.35
C ALA A 158 -8.11 -12.79 7.55
N GLY A 159 -8.44 -14.08 7.61
CA GLY A 159 -9.51 -14.67 6.80
C GLY A 159 -9.23 -14.67 5.30
N MET A 160 -7.97 -14.75 4.90
CA MET A 160 -7.48 -14.71 3.53
C MET A 160 -6.95 -16.08 3.07
N ASP A 161 -6.87 -16.29 1.76
CA ASP A 161 -6.15 -17.46 1.24
C ASP A 161 -4.63 -17.27 1.31
N VAL A 162 -3.89 -18.37 1.43
CA VAL A 162 -2.43 -18.37 1.65
C VAL A 162 -1.67 -17.70 0.50
N ALA A 163 -2.11 -17.89 -0.75
CA ALA A 163 -1.42 -17.34 -1.91
C ALA A 163 -1.56 -15.81 -1.96
N THR A 164 -2.76 -15.29 -1.76
CA THR A 164 -3.03 -13.85 -1.66
C THR A 164 -2.26 -13.23 -0.49
N THR A 165 -2.26 -13.88 0.68
CA THR A 165 -1.50 -13.41 1.86
C THR A 165 -0.01 -13.35 1.56
N ARG A 166 0.56 -14.38 0.95
CA ARG A 166 1.98 -14.40 0.59
C ARG A 166 2.36 -13.25 -0.33
N ASN A 167 1.56 -13.01 -1.37
CA ASN A 167 1.80 -11.91 -2.30
C ASN A 167 1.73 -10.56 -1.59
N GLN A 168 0.74 -10.35 -0.73
CA GLN A 168 0.62 -9.11 0.03
C GLN A 168 1.79 -8.90 0.99
N MET A 169 2.16 -9.94 1.75
CA MET A 169 3.25 -9.86 2.73
C MET A 169 4.63 -9.66 2.09
N ALA A 170 4.79 -9.97 0.80
CA ALA A 170 6.04 -9.70 0.07
C ALA A 170 6.36 -8.19 -0.04
N GLY A 171 5.34 -7.32 0.03
CA GLY A 171 5.52 -5.86 0.04
C GLY A 171 5.76 -5.26 1.43
N PHE A 172 5.80 -6.07 2.50
CA PHE A 172 6.00 -5.60 3.87
C PHE A 172 7.45 -5.78 4.32
N VAL A 173 7.99 -4.73 4.93
CA VAL A 173 9.25 -4.79 5.66
C VAL A 173 8.96 -4.54 7.13
N PHE A 174 9.42 -5.44 8.00
CA PHE A 174 9.25 -5.35 9.45
C PHE A 174 10.56 -4.89 10.08
N PRO A 175 10.73 -3.58 10.35
CA PRO A 175 11.99 -3.03 10.84
C PRO A 175 12.23 -3.46 12.29
N THR A 176 13.49 -3.78 12.62
CA THR A 176 13.92 -3.94 14.01
C THR A 176 14.07 -2.58 14.70
N ALA A 177 14.36 -2.57 16.00
CA ALA A 177 14.63 -1.32 16.71
C ALA A 177 15.89 -0.62 16.17
N GLU A 178 16.89 -1.38 15.76
CA GLU A 178 18.14 -0.88 15.19
C GLU A 178 17.92 -0.24 13.80
N ASP A 179 16.98 -0.77 13.01
CA ASP A 179 16.65 -0.22 11.68
C ASP A 179 15.93 1.13 11.76
N GLN A 180 15.46 1.54 12.94
CA GLN A 180 14.67 2.75 13.16
C GLN A 180 15.48 3.91 13.77
N ILE A 181 16.77 3.74 14.02
CA ILE A 181 17.71 4.72 14.57
C ILE A 181 18.61 5.25 13.45
#